data_df9366d3ab5c2fb4cf4b1cf24b460247
#
_entry.id   df9366d3ab5c2fb4cf4b1cf24b460247
#
_cell.length_a   1.000
_cell.length_b   1.000
_cell.length_c   1.000
_cell.angle_alpha   90.00
_cell.angle_beta   90.00
_cell.angle_gamma   90.00
#
_symmetry.space_group_name_H-M   'P 1'
#
loop_
_entity.id
_entity.type
_entity.pdbx_description
1 polymer ?
#
loop_
_entity_poly.entity_id
_entity_poly.type
_entity_poly.pdbx_seq_one_letter_code
_entity_poly.pdbx_strand_id
1 'polypeptide(L)'
;MIEINKDQCIRCGSCIKDCIVEVLKAGENGVPFMPPELERYCLNCQHCLAVCPAEAVTCNGVSAEKCSVPGELPEPERMFNLLRQRRSIRQYKDENISPEIMQKLKDSLAWIPTGCNDHSLTFHIVEDKEQMKFFSREMSRMLKFLIRTGIMRLIYPNYKRYLQEILNDKDVIFRNAPHMIIAAVPKTAPCKEADPWIALSYLDLFMQSYGIGTCWCGFAMHAFRFNRRMRSQLGIPQGYKIGGVLLFGKPAVTYCRTTAPENFKITKVN
;
A
#
# COMPACT_ATOMS: atom_id res chain seq x y z
N MET A 1 -16.90 20.46 2.32
CA MET A 1 -16.87 21.91 2.60
C MET A 1 -15.89 22.18 3.73
N ILE A 2 -15.14 23.29 3.65
CA ILE A 2 -14.24 23.75 4.73
C ILE A 2 -14.97 24.81 5.53
N GLU A 3 -15.02 24.65 6.84
CA GLU A 3 -15.65 25.56 7.77
C GLU A 3 -14.60 26.11 8.72
N ILE A 4 -14.68 27.41 9.03
CA ILE A 4 -13.76 28.09 9.95
C ILE A 4 -14.55 28.64 11.12
N ASN A 5 -14.20 28.20 12.33
CA ASN A 5 -14.72 28.79 13.56
C ASN A 5 -14.08 30.16 13.77
N LYS A 6 -14.86 31.23 13.56
CA LYS A 6 -14.39 32.63 13.61
C LYS A 6 -13.90 33.04 15.00
N ASP A 7 -14.49 32.45 16.06
CA ASP A 7 -14.17 32.81 17.44
C ASP A 7 -12.86 32.16 17.90
N GLN A 8 -12.53 30.99 17.37
CA GLN A 8 -11.28 30.28 17.64
C GLN A 8 -10.15 30.74 16.72
N CYS A 9 -10.47 31.27 15.53
CA CYS A 9 -9.48 31.59 14.52
C CYS A 9 -8.59 32.77 14.93
N ILE A 10 -7.30 32.53 15.11
CA ILE A 10 -6.27 33.54 15.42
C ILE A 10 -5.74 34.28 14.18
N ARG A 11 -6.29 34.06 13.01
CA ARG A 11 -5.97 34.74 11.72
C ARG A 11 -4.51 34.61 11.29
N CYS A 12 -3.82 33.53 11.65
CA CYS A 12 -2.40 33.31 11.34
C CYS A 12 -2.13 33.05 9.85
N GLY A 13 -3.15 32.68 9.06
CA GLY A 13 -3.04 32.42 7.63
C GLY A 13 -2.34 31.11 7.25
N SER A 14 -1.98 30.26 8.22
CA SER A 14 -1.26 28.99 7.95
C SER A 14 -2.04 28.09 7.00
N CYS A 15 -3.35 27.96 7.17
CA CYS A 15 -4.22 27.14 6.33
C CYS A 15 -4.32 27.66 4.88
N ILE A 16 -4.20 28.97 4.66
CA ILE A 16 -4.15 29.58 3.33
C ILE A 16 -2.82 29.23 2.66
N LYS A 17 -1.72 29.41 3.37
CA LYS A 17 -0.36 29.16 2.85
C LYS A 17 -0.11 27.70 2.50
N ASP A 18 -0.70 26.77 3.27
CA ASP A 18 -0.50 25.33 3.09
C ASP A 18 -1.44 24.73 2.03
N CYS A 19 -2.42 25.48 1.54
CA CYS A 19 -3.38 25.01 0.54
C CYS A 19 -2.79 25.05 -0.87
N ILE A 20 -2.27 23.91 -1.34
CA ILE A 20 -1.60 23.80 -2.66
C ILE A 20 -2.51 24.16 -3.85
N VAL A 21 -3.84 24.00 -3.71
CA VAL A 21 -4.83 24.34 -4.73
C VAL A 21 -5.45 25.73 -4.50
N GLU A 22 -4.97 26.46 -3.50
CA GLU A 22 -5.32 27.85 -3.20
C GLU A 22 -6.83 28.13 -3.09
N VAL A 23 -7.62 27.16 -2.62
CA VAL A 23 -9.08 27.33 -2.46
C VAL A 23 -9.47 28.16 -1.23
N LEU A 24 -8.52 28.40 -0.31
CA LEU A 24 -8.74 29.25 0.85
C LEU A 24 -8.24 30.66 0.59
N LYS A 25 -9.06 31.65 0.88
CA LYS A 25 -8.75 33.08 0.71
C LYS A 25 -8.89 33.82 2.04
N ALA A 26 -8.18 34.93 2.20
CA ALA A 26 -8.35 35.80 3.35
C ALA A 26 -9.64 36.63 3.17
N GLY A 27 -10.51 36.62 4.17
CA GLY A 27 -11.68 37.52 4.23
C GLY A 27 -11.31 38.91 4.71
N GLU A 28 -12.26 39.83 4.68
CA GLU A 28 -12.09 41.25 5.05
C GLU A 28 -11.53 41.43 6.48
N ASN A 29 -11.90 40.54 7.41
CA ASN A 29 -11.41 40.53 8.79
C ASN A 29 -10.20 39.65 9.02
N GLY A 30 -9.53 39.19 7.95
CA GLY A 30 -8.39 38.26 8.01
C GLY A 30 -8.76 36.81 8.37
N VAL A 31 -10.02 36.48 8.58
CA VAL A 31 -10.49 35.11 8.79
C VAL A 31 -10.51 34.38 7.45
N PRO A 32 -9.87 33.24 7.32
CA PRO A 32 -9.91 32.46 6.07
C PRO A 32 -11.32 32.02 5.70
N PHE A 33 -11.62 31.93 4.42
CA PHE A 33 -12.84 31.32 3.90
C PHE A 33 -12.58 30.64 2.58
N MET A 34 -13.48 29.75 2.18
CA MET A 34 -13.45 29.09 0.88
C MET A 34 -14.59 29.65 0.02
N PRO A 35 -14.28 30.35 -1.09
CA PRO A 35 -15.29 30.81 -2.05
C PRO A 35 -16.05 29.58 -2.62
N PRO A 36 -17.39 29.66 -2.77
CA PRO A 36 -18.19 28.52 -3.24
C PRO A 36 -17.75 28.00 -4.62
N GLU A 37 -17.32 28.88 -5.52
CA GLU A 37 -16.84 28.51 -6.86
C GLU A 37 -15.53 27.74 -6.85
N LEU A 38 -14.75 27.80 -5.76
CA LEU A 38 -13.49 27.07 -5.58
C LEU A 38 -13.67 25.71 -4.89
N GLU A 39 -14.84 25.43 -4.33
CA GLU A 39 -15.09 24.18 -3.57
C GLU A 39 -14.79 22.92 -4.40
N ARG A 40 -15.14 22.93 -5.68
CA ARG A 40 -14.90 21.82 -6.62
C ARG A 40 -13.41 21.46 -6.82
N TYR A 41 -12.51 22.36 -6.48
CA TYR A 41 -11.06 22.15 -6.61
C TYR A 41 -10.42 21.66 -5.32
N CYS A 42 -11.17 21.59 -4.22
CA CYS A 42 -10.65 21.10 -2.95
C CYS A 42 -10.33 19.60 -3.03
N LEU A 43 -9.08 19.24 -2.72
CA LEU A 43 -8.60 17.86 -2.71
C LEU A 43 -9.01 17.08 -1.45
N ASN A 44 -9.71 17.67 -0.52
CA ASN A 44 -10.07 17.09 0.79
C ASN A 44 -8.86 16.52 1.57
N CYS A 45 -7.68 17.07 1.35
CA CYS A 45 -6.42 16.57 1.90
C CYS A 45 -6.20 16.87 3.39
N GLN A 46 -7.11 17.65 4.01
CA GLN A 46 -7.09 18.01 5.43
C GLN A 46 -5.85 18.79 5.91
N HIS A 47 -4.97 19.24 5.01
CA HIS A 47 -3.79 20.03 5.39
C HIS A 47 -4.16 21.31 6.16
N CYS A 48 -5.21 22.00 5.71
CA CYS A 48 -5.71 23.22 6.40
C CYS A 48 -6.18 22.92 7.84
N LEU A 49 -6.74 21.73 8.08
CA LEU A 49 -7.13 21.25 9.40
C LEU A 49 -5.88 20.92 10.24
N ALA A 50 -4.97 20.12 9.68
CA ALA A 50 -3.79 19.63 10.38
C ALA A 50 -2.80 20.75 10.76
N VAL A 51 -2.69 21.83 9.96
CA VAL A 51 -1.77 22.93 10.21
C VAL A 51 -2.35 24.01 11.15
N CYS A 52 -3.63 23.92 11.53
CA CYS A 52 -4.30 24.93 12.33
C CYS A 52 -3.93 24.83 13.83
N PRO A 53 -3.14 25.76 14.39
CA PRO A 53 -2.74 25.68 15.79
C PRO A 53 -3.86 26.03 16.78
N ALA A 54 -4.94 26.66 16.28
CA ALA A 54 -6.10 27.05 17.07
C ALA A 54 -7.29 26.10 16.89
N GLU A 55 -7.10 24.96 16.19
CA GLU A 55 -8.14 23.94 15.96
C GLU A 55 -9.45 24.51 15.35
N ALA A 56 -9.36 25.65 14.68
CA ALA A 56 -10.50 26.41 14.18
C ALA A 56 -11.06 25.89 12.84
N VAL A 57 -10.45 24.88 12.23
CA VAL A 57 -10.82 24.39 10.89
C VAL A 57 -11.55 23.06 11.00
N THR A 58 -12.67 22.95 10.29
CA THR A 58 -13.37 21.69 10.01
C THR A 58 -13.33 21.43 8.51
N CYS A 59 -12.92 20.22 8.09
CA CYS A 59 -12.84 19.83 6.69
C CYS A 59 -13.79 18.64 6.45
N ASN A 60 -14.86 18.86 5.68
CA ASN A 60 -15.89 17.85 5.39
C ASN A 60 -16.41 17.12 6.63
N GLY A 61 -16.73 17.86 7.69
CA GLY A 61 -17.24 17.31 8.95
C GLY A 61 -16.17 16.60 9.83
N VAL A 62 -14.89 16.71 9.45
CA VAL A 62 -13.77 16.28 10.28
C VAL A 62 -13.21 17.51 11.00
N SER A 63 -13.29 17.51 12.33
CA SER A 63 -12.71 18.53 13.23
C SER A 63 -11.41 18.04 13.85
N ALA A 64 -10.65 18.94 14.50
CA ALA A 64 -9.41 18.62 15.18
C ALA A 64 -9.59 17.51 16.27
N GLU A 65 -10.72 17.45 16.93
CA GLU A 65 -11.05 16.43 17.94
C GLU A 65 -10.99 14.99 17.38
N LYS A 66 -11.21 14.82 16.07
CA LYS A 66 -11.12 13.52 15.38
C LYS A 66 -9.71 13.20 14.91
N CYS A 67 -8.78 14.12 15.07
CA CYS A 67 -7.39 13.99 14.63
C CYS A 67 -6.50 13.64 15.81
N SER A 68 -5.52 12.77 15.59
CA SER A 68 -4.50 12.48 16.60
C SER A 68 -3.43 13.57 16.61
N VAL A 69 -2.98 13.96 17.79
CA VAL A 69 -1.76 14.75 17.94
C VAL A 69 -0.57 13.87 17.49
N PRO A 70 0.37 14.42 16.69
CA PRO A 70 1.55 13.66 16.28
C PRO A 70 2.33 13.12 17.48
N GLY A 71 2.64 11.82 17.46
CA GLY A 71 3.48 11.19 18.47
C GLY A 71 4.96 11.36 18.16
N GLU A 72 5.82 10.76 18.98
CA GLU A 72 7.26 10.72 18.74
C GLU A 72 7.61 9.90 17.50
N LEU A 73 8.55 10.41 16.73
CA LEU A 73 9.10 9.67 15.59
C LEU A 73 10.13 8.62 16.09
N PRO A 74 10.28 7.50 15.37
CA PRO A 74 11.32 6.53 15.68
C PRO A 74 12.70 7.17 15.52
N GLU A 75 13.65 6.82 16.40
CA GLU A 75 15.05 7.22 16.27
C GLU A 75 15.57 6.90 14.85
N PRO A 76 16.29 7.82 14.19
CA PRO A 76 16.72 7.67 12.80
C PRO A 76 17.51 6.36 12.56
N GLU A 77 18.36 5.95 13.49
CA GLU A 77 19.14 4.73 13.38
C GLU A 77 18.26 3.46 13.45
N ARG A 78 17.19 3.48 14.25
CA ARG A 78 16.22 2.38 14.29
C ARG A 78 15.48 2.26 12.96
N MET A 79 15.07 3.39 12.37
CA MET A 79 14.43 3.40 11.05
C MET A 79 15.39 2.92 9.96
N PHE A 80 16.66 3.37 10.00
CA PHE A 80 17.68 2.92 9.06
C PHE A 80 17.96 1.42 9.19
N ASN A 81 17.99 0.89 10.41
CA ASN A 81 18.13 -0.54 10.67
C ASN A 81 16.95 -1.35 10.08
N LEU A 82 15.71 -0.86 10.19
CA LEU A 82 14.54 -1.47 9.57
C LEU A 82 14.72 -1.58 8.06
N LEU A 83 15.12 -0.50 7.39
CA LEU A 83 15.38 -0.47 5.95
C LEU A 83 16.47 -1.48 5.55
N ARG A 84 17.58 -1.52 6.30
CA ARG A 84 18.74 -2.36 6.04
C ARG A 84 18.48 -3.84 6.24
N GLN A 85 17.60 -4.19 7.17
CA GLN A 85 17.22 -5.57 7.49
C GLN A 85 16.09 -6.12 6.62
N ARG A 86 15.28 -5.24 5.99
CA ARG A 86 14.17 -5.68 5.14
C ARG A 86 14.64 -6.59 4.00
N ARG A 87 14.00 -7.73 3.87
CA ARG A 87 14.29 -8.73 2.84
C ARG A 87 13.02 -9.39 2.32
N SER A 88 13.09 -9.89 1.10
CA SER A 88 12.05 -10.78 0.57
C SER A 88 12.11 -12.13 1.28
N ILE A 89 11.16 -12.37 2.17
CA ILE A 89 11.00 -13.65 2.88
C ILE A 89 10.38 -14.67 1.94
N ARG A 90 10.95 -15.89 1.92
CA ARG A 90 10.55 -16.96 1.02
C ARG A 90 10.32 -18.28 1.75
N GLN A 91 10.36 -18.25 3.06
CA GLN A 91 10.08 -19.37 3.96
C GLN A 91 9.22 -18.83 5.10
N TYR A 92 8.02 -19.35 5.21
CA TYR A 92 7.02 -18.90 6.18
C TYR A 92 6.65 -20.04 7.12
N LYS A 93 6.26 -19.72 8.34
CA LYS A 93 5.59 -20.65 9.24
C LYS A 93 4.17 -20.92 8.72
N ASP A 94 3.70 -22.16 8.85
CA ASP A 94 2.33 -22.55 8.47
C ASP A 94 1.33 -22.17 9.58
N GLU A 95 1.23 -20.86 9.84
CA GLU A 95 0.32 -20.30 10.84
C GLU A 95 -0.22 -18.96 10.37
N ASN A 96 -1.43 -18.60 10.79
CA ASN A 96 -1.96 -17.28 10.60
C ASN A 96 -1.23 -16.28 11.53
N ILE A 97 -1.10 -15.02 11.11
CA ILE A 97 -0.71 -13.94 12.04
C ILE A 97 -1.88 -13.67 13.00
N SER A 98 -1.58 -13.09 14.17
CA SER A 98 -2.64 -12.80 15.14
C SER A 98 -3.65 -11.79 14.59
N PRO A 99 -4.93 -11.90 14.99
CA PRO A 99 -5.97 -10.94 14.55
C PRO A 99 -5.64 -9.50 14.91
N GLU A 100 -4.99 -9.25 16.05
CA GLU A 100 -4.60 -7.93 16.51
C GLU A 100 -3.56 -7.31 15.56
N ILE A 101 -2.55 -8.08 15.15
CA ILE A 101 -1.55 -7.61 14.16
C ILE A 101 -2.24 -7.39 12.81
N MET A 102 -3.08 -8.33 12.37
CA MET A 102 -3.83 -8.18 11.12
C MET A 102 -4.66 -6.90 11.10
N GLN A 103 -5.33 -6.57 12.22
CA GLN A 103 -6.10 -5.33 12.32
C GLN A 103 -5.20 -4.09 12.26
N LYS A 104 -4.06 -4.08 12.96
CA LYS A 104 -3.08 -2.98 12.88
C LYS A 104 -2.57 -2.75 11.46
N LEU A 105 -2.32 -3.83 10.71
CA LEU A 105 -1.92 -3.73 9.30
C LEU A 105 -3.03 -3.10 8.45
N LYS A 106 -4.29 -3.49 8.68
CA LYS A 106 -5.45 -2.88 7.98
C LYS A 106 -5.61 -1.41 8.32
N ASP A 107 -5.52 -1.06 9.60
CA ASP A 107 -5.65 0.33 10.08
C ASP A 107 -4.59 1.24 9.44
N SER A 108 -3.37 0.72 9.25
CA SER A 108 -2.28 1.50 8.64
C SER A 108 -2.54 1.90 7.19
N LEU A 109 -3.39 1.16 6.48
CA LEU A 109 -3.73 1.45 5.08
C LEU A 109 -4.48 2.77 4.90
N ALA A 110 -5.16 3.26 5.94
CA ALA A 110 -5.86 4.55 5.92
C ALA A 110 -4.90 5.76 5.83
N TRP A 111 -3.63 5.59 6.22
CA TRP A 111 -2.63 6.66 6.29
C TRP A 111 -1.70 6.72 5.08
N ILE A 112 -1.98 5.91 4.06
CA ILE A 112 -1.13 5.85 2.87
C ILE A 112 -1.46 7.02 1.94
N PRO A 113 -0.44 7.80 1.52
CA PRO A 113 -0.66 8.90 0.60
C PRO A 113 -1.05 8.38 -0.79
N THR A 114 -1.92 9.11 -1.47
CA THR A 114 -2.30 8.87 -2.86
C THR A 114 -2.18 10.15 -3.69
N GLY A 115 -1.91 10.02 -4.97
CA GLY A 115 -1.87 11.18 -5.87
C GLY A 115 -3.20 11.93 -5.86
N CYS A 116 -3.14 13.25 -5.79
CA CYS A 116 -4.31 14.14 -5.66
C CYS A 116 -5.23 13.82 -4.47
N ASN A 117 -4.75 13.10 -3.46
CA ASN A 117 -5.55 12.61 -2.33
C ASN A 117 -6.78 11.81 -2.78
N ASP A 118 -6.65 11.05 -3.88
CA ASP A 118 -7.76 10.36 -4.55
C ASP A 118 -8.37 9.21 -3.71
N HIS A 119 -7.56 8.54 -2.89
CA HIS A 119 -7.96 7.43 -2.00
C HIS A 119 -8.85 6.35 -2.67
N SER A 120 -8.76 6.20 -3.99
CA SER A 120 -9.52 5.20 -4.75
C SER A 120 -8.90 3.80 -4.75
N LEU A 121 -7.73 3.65 -4.13
CA LEU A 121 -7.10 2.35 -3.90
C LEU A 121 -8.02 1.42 -3.12
N THR A 122 -8.07 0.16 -3.54
CA THR A 122 -8.70 -0.92 -2.78
C THR A 122 -7.67 -1.98 -2.43
N PHE A 123 -7.82 -2.54 -1.23
CA PHE A 123 -6.95 -3.60 -0.73
C PHE A 123 -7.74 -4.88 -0.57
N HIS A 124 -7.24 -5.96 -1.13
CA HIS A 124 -7.86 -7.29 -1.09
C HIS A 124 -6.90 -8.21 -0.35
N ILE A 125 -7.30 -8.66 0.84
CA ILE A 125 -6.44 -9.41 1.76
C ILE A 125 -6.96 -10.84 1.89
N VAL A 126 -6.08 -11.80 1.71
CA VAL A 126 -6.33 -13.20 2.08
C VAL A 126 -5.78 -13.40 3.49
N GLU A 127 -6.68 -13.50 4.46
CA GLU A 127 -6.36 -13.50 5.89
C GLU A 127 -6.23 -14.91 6.48
N ASP A 128 -6.69 -15.92 5.75
CA ASP A 128 -6.63 -17.30 6.21
C ASP A 128 -5.70 -18.14 5.32
N LYS A 129 -4.79 -18.85 5.96
CA LYS A 129 -3.85 -19.76 5.29
C LYS A 129 -4.54 -20.88 4.49
N GLU A 130 -5.71 -21.35 4.91
CA GLU A 130 -6.45 -22.36 4.14
C GLU A 130 -7.01 -21.78 2.84
N GLN A 131 -7.41 -20.52 2.87
CA GLN A 131 -7.79 -19.78 1.67
C GLN A 131 -6.57 -19.54 0.75
N MET A 132 -5.39 -19.26 1.31
CA MET A 132 -4.14 -19.19 0.53
C MET A 132 -3.80 -20.53 -0.14
N LYS A 133 -3.96 -21.65 0.55
CA LYS A 133 -3.76 -22.98 -0.03
C LYS A 133 -4.71 -23.24 -1.19
N PHE A 134 -5.95 -22.71 -1.13
CA PHE A 134 -6.87 -22.78 -2.25
C PHE A 134 -6.34 -22.00 -3.46
N PHE A 135 -5.90 -20.74 -3.29
CA PHE A 135 -5.32 -19.95 -4.38
C PHE A 135 -4.06 -20.59 -4.96
N SER A 136 -3.21 -21.15 -4.11
CA SER A 136 -1.99 -21.87 -4.53
C SER A 136 -2.34 -23.05 -5.43
N ARG A 137 -3.31 -23.90 -5.04
CA ARG A 137 -3.77 -25.04 -5.84
C ARG A 137 -4.35 -24.63 -7.19
N GLU A 138 -5.21 -23.58 -7.21
CA GLU A 138 -5.80 -23.07 -8.46
C GLU A 138 -4.72 -22.50 -9.39
N MET A 139 -3.76 -21.75 -8.85
CA MET A 139 -2.62 -21.24 -9.60
C MET A 139 -1.76 -22.37 -10.17
N SER A 140 -1.44 -23.38 -9.35
CA SER A 140 -0.64 -24.53 -9.77
C SER A 140 -1.32 -25.30 -10.91
N ARG A 141 -2.65 -25.56 -10.82
CA ARG A 141 -3.40 -26.22 -11.90
C ARG A 141 -3.33 -25.44 -13.22
N MET A 142 -3.57 -24.13 -13.16
CA MET A 142 -3.51 -23.28 -14.34
C MET A 142 -2.10 -23.28 -14.96
N LEU A 143 -1.07 -23.14 -14.15
CA LEU A 143 0.31 -23.11 -14.63
C LEU A 143 0.74 -24.45 -15.21
N LYS A 144 0.42 -25.57 -14.55
CA LYS A 144 0.71 -26.91 -15.09
C LYS A 144 0.08 -27.12 -16.44
N PHE A 145 -1.15 -26.68 -16.64
CA PHE A 145 -1.81 -26.73 -17.95
C PHE A 145 -1.02 -25.93 -18.99
N LEU A 146 -0.69 -24.66 -18.70
CA LEU A 146 0.08 -23.78 -19.60
C LEU A 146 1.51 -24.29 -19.87
N ILE A 147 2.14 -24.96 -18.91
CA ILE A 147 3.48 -25.56 -19.11
C ILE A 147 3.38 -26.79 -20.05
N ARG A 148 2.36 -27.62 -19.86
CA ARG A 148 2.13 -28.82 -20.70
C ARG A 148 1.79 -28.47 -22.14
N THR A 149 1.12 -27.36 -22.39
CA THR A 149 0.85 -26.86 -23.77
C THR A 149 2.08 -26.23 -24.43
N GLY A 150 3.20 -26.10 -23.71
CA GLY A 150 4.42 -25.48 -24.22
C GLY A 150 4.42 -23.95 -24.22
N ILE A 151 3.28 -23.29 -24.00
CA ILE A 151 3.14 -21.81 -24.02
C ILE A 151 4.13 -21.14 -23.04
N MET A 152 4.21 -21.67 -21.80
CA MET A 152 5.09 -21.09 -20.79
C MET A 152 6.57 -21.21 -21.14
N ARG A 153 6.99 -22.26 -21.85
CA ARG A 153 8.38 -22.42 -22.31
C ARG A 153 8.75 -21.43 -23.38
N LEU A 154 7.76 -21.05 -24.22
CA LEU A 154 7.94 -20.05 -25.27
C LEU A 154 8.06 -18.62 -24.68
N ILE A 155 7.18 -18.29 -23.71
CA ILE A 155 7.14 -16.94 -23.11
C ILE A 155 8.32 -16.74 -22.13
N TYR A 156 8.69 -17.79 -21.39
CA TYR A 156 9.70 -17.72 -20.33
C TYR A 156 10.82 -18.76 -20.51
N PRO A 157 11.65 -18.64 -21.59
CA PRO A 157 12.67 -19.65 -21.91
C PRO A 157 13.74 -19.80 -20.82
N ASN A 158 14.02 -18.72 -20.08
CA ASN A 158 15.05 -18.70 -19.03
C ASN A 158 14.57 -19.27 -17.68
N TYR A 159 13.27 -19.63 -17.57
CA TYR A 159 12.67 -20.09 -16.31
C TYR A 159 12.45 -21.60 -16.25
N LYS A 160 13.12 -22.38 -17.10
CA LYS A 160 12.95 -23.86 -17.22
C LYS A 160 12.96 -24.58 -15.86
N ARG A 161 13.87 -24.20 -14.95
CA ARG A 161 13.96 -24.77 -13.61
C ARG A 161 12.70 -24.50 -12.78
N TYR A 162 12.21 -23.27 -12.78
CA TYR A 162 10.97 -22.90 -12.07
C TYR A 162 9.75 -23.65 -12.63
N LEU A 163 9.66 -23.78 -13.95
CA LEU A 163 8.58 -24.54 -14.59
C LEU A 163 8.61 -26.01 -14.18
N GLN A 164 9.80 -26.61 -14.05
CA GLN A 164 9.93 -27.99 -13.56
C GLN A 164 9.51 -28.14 -12.09
N GLU A 165 9.86 -27.20 -11.22
CA GLU A 165 9.46 -27.21 -9.81
C GLU A 165 7.92 -27.11 -9.67
N ILE A 166 7.24 -26.32 -10.54
CA ILE A 166 5.77 -26.27 -10.59
C ILE A 166 5.17 -27.62 -11.00
N LEU A 167 5.77 -28.30 -11.97
CA LEU A 167 5.34 -29.66 -12.37
C LEU A 167 5.48 -30.66 -11.24
N ASN A 168 6.49 -30.49 -10.38
CA ASN A 168 6.77 -31.31 -9.19
C ASN A 168 5.95 -30.86 -7.95
N ASP A 169 4.86 -30.13 -8.13
CA ASP A 169 3.96 -29.68 -7.06
C ASP A 169 4.56 -28.69 -6.04
N LYS A 170 5.71 -28.09 -6.33
CA LYS A 170 6.28 -27.08 -5.46
C LYS A 170 5.62 -25.73 -5.68
N ASP A 171 5.18 -25.08 -4.60
CA ASP A 171 4.64 -23.74 -4.65
C ASP A 171 5.76 -22.68 -4.75
N VAL A 172 6.22 -22.44 -5.97
CA VAL A 172 7.26 -21.45 -6.26
C VAL A 172 6.69 -20.03 -6.40
N ILE A 173 5.37 -19.90 -6.52
CA ILE A 173 4.68 -18.62 -6.72
C ILE A 173 4.38 -17.96 -5.38
N PHE A 174 3.56 -18.62 -4.56
CA PHE A 174 3.16 -18.08 -3.25
C PHE A 174 4.08 -18.52 -2.11
N ARG A 175 4.98 -19.53 -2.36
CA ARG A 175 6.01 -19.95 -1.40
C ARG A 175 5.44 -20.42 -0.06
N ASN A 176 4.25 -21.01 -0.10
CA ASN A 176 3.47 -21.39 1.08
C ASN A 176 3.24 -20.21 2.06
N ALA A 177 3.20 -18.97 1.56
CA ALA A 177 2.85 -17.82 2.40
C ALA A 177 1.42 -17.98 2.94
N PRO A 178 1.17 -17.77 4.24
CA PRO A 178 -0.16 -17.89 4.82
C PRO A 178 -1.11 -16.78 4.42
N HIS A 179 -0.59 -15.64 3.95
CA HIS A 179 -1.36 -14.47 3.62
C HIS A 179 -0.88 -13.77 2.35
N MET A 180 -1.78 -13.01 1.76
CA MET A 180 -1.49 -12.17 0.59
C MET A 180 -2.32 -10.89 0.67
N ILE A 181 -1.76 -9.77 0.27
CA ILE A 181 -2.48 -8.52 0.02
C ILE A 181 -2.27 -8.07 -1.42
N ILE A 182 -3.33 -7.60 -2.03
CA ILE A 182 -3.36 -7.07 -3.39
C ILE A 182 -3.82 -5.62 -3.32
N ALA A 183 -3.05 -4.71 -3.88
CA ALA A 183 -3.49 -3.34 -4.11
C ALA A 183 -4.05 -3.23 -5.54
N ALA A 184 -5.29 -2.79 -5.64
CA ALA A 184 -5.97 -2.55 -6.90
C ALA A 184 -6.49 -1.11 -6.96
N VAL A 185 -6.55 -0.54 -8.17
CA VAL A 185 -6.87 0.86 -8.37
C VAL A 185 -7.74 1.02 -9.62
N PRO A 186 -8.72 1.94 -9.66
CA PRO A 186 -9.47 2.24 -10.86
C PRO A 186 -8.53 2.63 -12.02
N LYS A 187 -8.85 2.19 -13.22
CA LYS A 187 -8.08 2.59 -14.41
C LYS A 187 -8.12 4.10 -14.69
N THR A 188 -9.08 4.79 -14.11
CA THR A 188 -9.28 6.25 -14.20
C THR A 188 -8.56 7.04 -13.13
N ALA A 189 -8.00 6.40 -12.09
CA ALA A 189 -7.31 7.09 -11.00
C ALA A 189 -6.10 7.90 -11.51
N PRO A 190 -5.83 9.09 -10.96
CA PRO A 190 -4.78 10.00 -11.41
C PRO A 190 -3.38 9.35 -11.39
N CYS A 191 -3.03 8.70 -10.29
CA CYS A 191 -1.70 8.13 -10.07
C CYS A 191 -1.72 6.59 -10.00
N LYS A 192 -2.56 5.95 -10.82
CA LYS A 192 -2.78 4.49 -10.85
C LYS A 192 -1.52 3.63 -11.02
N GLU A 193 -0.45 4.20 -11.53
CA GLU A 193 0.82 3.49 -11.69
C GLU A 193 1.67 3.51 -10.42
N ALA A 194 1.63 4.61 -9.67
CA ALA A 194 2.47 4.83 -8.50
C ALA A 194 1.80 4.43 -7.18
N ASP A 195 0.54 4.83 -6.97
CA ASP A 195 -0.15 4.67 -5.69
C ASP A 195 -0.13 3.23 -5.13
N PRO A 196 -0.39 2.16 -5.94
CA PRO A 196 -0.33 0.80 -5.41
C PRO A 196 1.06 0.39 -4.92
N TRP A 197 2.12 0.86 -5.57
CA TRP A 197 3.50 0.57 -5.16
C TRP A 197 3.89 1.33 -3.91
N ILE A 198 3.52 2.60 -3.81
CA ILE A 198 3.71 3.42 -2.62
C ILE A 198 3.01 2.73 -1.44
N ALA A 199 1.72 2.41 -1.60
CA ALA A 199 0.92 1.77 -0.56
C ALA A 199 1.55 0.48 -0.03
N LEU A 200 1.88 -0.44 -0.91
CA LEU A 200 2.47 -1.72 -0.49
C LEU A 200 3.90 -1.57 0.03
N SER A 201 4.65 -0.53 -0.38
CA SER A 201 5.98 -0.27 0.17
C SER A 201 5.92 0.26 1.61
N TYR A 202 4.97 1.16 1.91
CA TYR A 202 4.69 1.57 3.28
C TYR A 202 4.31 0.37 4.15
N LEU A 203 3.39 -0.45 3.66
CA LEU A 203 2.92 -1.63 4.38
C LEU A 203 4.04 -2.68 4.57
N ASP A 204 4.91 -2.88 3.58
CA ASP A 204 6.07 -3.78 3.67
C ASP A 204 6.98 -3.40 4.86
N LEU A 205 7.29 -2.10 4.99
CA LEU A 205 8.11 -1.62 6.11
C LEU A 205 7.36 -1.72 7.44
N PHE A 206 6.07 -1.40 7.45
CA PHE A 206 5.27 -1.49 8.66
C PHE A 206 5.11 -2.94 9.13
N MET A 207 4.88 -3.90 8.22
CA MET A 207 4.88 -5.33 8.53
C MET A 207 6.20 -5.79 9.15
N GLN A 208 7.32 -5.32 8.58
CA GLN A 208 8.66 -5.66 9.10
C GLN A 208 8.84 -5.20 10.56
N SER A 209 8.26 -4.07 10.98
CA SER A 209 8.34 -3.59 12.36
C SER A 209 7.64 -4.52 13.36
N TYR A 210 6.66 -5.30 12.89
CA TYR A 210 6.00 -6.37 13.65
C TYR A 210 6.68 -7.75 13.52
N GLY A 211 7.86 -7.83 12.86
CA GLY A 211 8.52 -9.10 12.58
C GLY A 211 7.78 -9.96 11.53
N ILE A 212 6.85 -9.38 10.79
CA ILE A 212 6.14 -10.05 9.69
C ILE A 212 6.98 -9.94 8.43
N GLY A 213 7.33 -11.08 7.87
CA GLY A 213 8.10 -11.15 6.64
C GLY A 213 7.23 -11.02 5.40
N THR A 214 7.74 -10.35 4.38
CA THR A 214 7.03 -10.05 3.14
C THR A 214 7.79 -10.54 1.91
N CYS A 215 7.08 -10.74 0.81
CA CYS A 215 7.69 -10.99 -0.49
C CYS A 215 6.81 -10.44 -1.62
N TRP A 216 7.36 -9.56 -2.43
CA TRP A 216 6.70 -9.09 -3.65
C TRP A 216 6.48 -10.23 -4.64
N CYS A 217 5.25 -10.36 -5.16
CA CYS A 217 4.87 -11.44 -6.06
C CYS A 217 4.39 -10.92 -7.42
N GLY A 218 5.33 -10.46 -8.24
CA GLY A 218 5.03 -9.95 -9.58
C GLY A 218 4.38 -10.99 -10.48
N PHE A 219 4.73 -12.27 -10.31
CA PHE A 219 4.11 -13.35 -11.08
C PHE A 219 2.62 -13.50 -10.79
N ALA A 220 2.22 -13.49 -9.53
CA ALA A 220 0.81 -13.53 -9.13
C ALA A 220 0.05 -12.30 -9.68
N MET A 221 0.66 -11.11 -9.65
CA MET A 221 0.10 -9.90 -10.22
C MET A 221 -0.24 -10.09 -11.71
N HIS A 222 0.67 -10.65 -12.50
CA HIS A 222 0.42 -10.95 -13.91
C HIS A 222 -0.66 -12.02 -14.10
N ALA A 223 -0.58 -13.12 -13.36
CA ALA A 223 -1.54 -14.21 -13.49
C ALA A 223 -2.98 -13.78 -13.16
N PHE A 224 -3.18 -12.98 -12.11
CA PHE A 224 -4.49 -12.46 -11.74
C PHE A 224 -5.08 -11.49 -12.77
N ARG A 225 -4.27 -10.83 -13.59
CA ARG A 225 -4.76 -9.97 -14.67
C ARG A 225 -5.56 -10.76 -15.71
N PHE A 226 -5.16 -11.99 -15.97
CA PHE A 226 -5.77 -12.84 -17.02
C PHE A 226 -6.78 -13.84 -16.47
N ASN A 227 -6.76 -14.15 -15.18
CA ASN A 227 -7.66 -15.11 -14.57
C ASN A 227 -8.88 -14.42 -13.93
N ARG A 228 -9.97 -14.29 -14.70
CA ARG A 228 -11.22 -13.66 -14.25
C ARG A 228 -11.83 -14.35 -13.02
N ARG A 229 -11.75 -15.69 -12.95
CA ARG A 229 -12.29 -16.46 -11.83
C ARG A 229 -11.58 -16.13 -10.53
N MET A 230 -10.24 -16.13 -10.54
CA MET A 230 -9.44 -15.75 -9.34
C MET A 230 -9.68 -14.28 -8.96
N ARG A 231 -9.77 -13.37 -9.93
CA ARG A 231 -10.13 -11.98 -9.67
C ARG A 231 -11.44 -11.81 -8.94
N SER A 232 -12.48 -12.53 -9.42
CA SER A 232 -13.81 -12.51 -8.79
C SER A 232 -13.76 -13.03 -7.36
N GLN A 233 -13.02 -14.12 -7.12
CA GLN A 233 -12.86 -14.70 -5.79
C GLN A 233 -12.08 -13.78 -4.83
N LEU A 234 -11.18 -12.96 -5.36
CA LEU A 234 -10.47 -11.92 -4.62
C LEU A 234 -11.30 -10.64 -4.41
N GLY A 235 -12.53 -10.59 -4.96
CA GLY A 235 -13.40 -9.42 -4.85
C GLY A 235 -12.90 -8.19 -5.63
N ILE A 236 -11.97 -8.36 -6.60
CA ILE A 236 -11.41 -7.22 -7.34
C ILE A 236 -12.42 -6.75 -8.39
N PRO A 237 -12.92 -5.49 -8.32
CA PRO A 237 -13.94 -4.99 -9.22
C PRO A 237 -13.50 -4.97 -10.69
N GLN A 238 -14.49 -5.02 -11.59
CA GLN A 238 -14.25 -4.74 -13.00
C GLN A 238 -13.80 -3.29 -13.17
N GLY A 239 -12.94 -3.02 -14.16
CA GLY A 239 -12.40 -1.67 -14.35
C GLY A 239 -11.20 -1.31 -13.46
N TYR A 240 -10.87 -2.15 -12.48
CA TYR A 240 -9.67 -1.94 -11.66
C TYR A 240 -8.44 -2.61 -12.28
N LYS A 241 -7.29 -1.98 -12.09
CA LYS A 241 -5.96 -2.52 -12.39
C LYS A 241 -5.35 -3.08 -11.12
N ILE A 242 -4.79 -4.29 -11.18
CA ILE A 242 -3.95 -4.81 -10.10
C ILE A 242 -2.60 -4.11 -10.21
N GLY A 243 -2.24 -3.34 -9.20
CA GLY A 243 -1.00 -2.58 -9.15
C GLY A 243 0.14 -3.32 -8.46
N GLY A 244 -0.16 -4.15 -7.46
CA GLY A 244 0.85 -4.93 -6.75
C GLY A 244 0.26 -6.10 -5.97
N VAL A 245 1.11 -7.08 -5.67
CA VAL A 245 0.81 -8.23 -4.81
C VAL A 245 1.97 -8.44 -3.85
N LEU A 246 1.67 -8.48 -2.56
CA LEU A 246 2.62 -8.73 -1.50
C LEU A 246 2.17 -9.97 -0.71
N LEU A 247 3.04 -10.98 -0.64
CA LEU A 247 2.88 -12.14 0.23
C LEU A 247 3.40 -11.79 1.61
N PHE A 248 2.79 -12.33 2.67
CA PHE A 248 3.27 -12.06 4.02
C PHE A 248 2.93 -13.17 5.01
N GLY A 249 3.64 -13.17 6.14
CA GLY A 249 3.49 -14.15 7.21
C GLY A 249 4.68 -14.12 8.17
N LYS A 250 4.63 -14.92 9.23
CA LYS A 250 5.76 -15.07 10.12
C LYS A 250 6.92 -15.80 9.42
N PRO A 251 8.15 -15.25 9.42
CA PRO A 251 9.30 -15.91 8.83
C PRO A 251 9.61 -17.26 9.51
N ALA A 252 9.92 -18.27 8.72
CA ALA A 252 10.51 -19.54 9.18
C ALA A 252 12.04 -19.56 9.01
N VAL A 253 12.65 -18.40 8.77
CA VAL A 253 14.07 -18.19 8.55
C VAL A 253 14.57 -17.01 9.36
N THR A 254 15.77 -17.12 9.91
CA THR A 254 16.48 -16.00 10.55
C THR A 254 17.72 -15.66 9.75
N TYR A 255 17.92 -14.39 9.46
CA TYR A 255 19.11 -13.91 8.76
C TYR A 255 20.14 -13.41 9.78
N CYS A 256 21.31 -14.01 9.77
CA CYS A 256 22.41 -13.65 10.68
C CYS A 256 23.11 -12.34 10.30
N ARG A 257 22.90 -11.85 9.07
CA ARG A 257 23.53 -10.62 8.55
C ARG A 257 22.62 -9.89 7.57
N THR A 258 22.82 -8.59 7.42
CA THR A 258 22.26 -7.82 6.30
C THR A 258 23.03 -8.13 5.02
N THR A 259 22.49 -7.75 3.87
CA THR A 259 23.24 -7.75 2.61
C THR A 259 24.15 -6.54 2.53
N ALA A 260 25.28 -6.68 1.84
CA ALA A 260 26.09 -5.56 1.41
C ALA A 260 25.53 -5.01 0.08
N PRO A 261 25.02 -3.77 0.04
CA PRO A 261 24.59 -3.17 -1.22
C PRO A 261 25.80 -2.81 -2.06
N GLU A 262 25.82 -3.32 -3.28
CA GLU A 262 26.85 -3.02 -4.27
C GLU A 262 26.20 -2.34 -5.48
N ASN A 263 26.97 -1.55 -6.20
CA ASN A 263 26.60 -0.99 -7.51
C ASN A 263 25.38 -0.06 -7.53
N PHE A 264 25.08 0.65 -6.42
CA PHE A 264 24.13 1.76 -6.50
C PHE A 264 24.86 3.06 -6.93
N LYS A 265 24.20 3.84 -7.76
CA LYS A 265 24.77 5.08 -8.29
C LYS A 265 23.96 6.27 -7.80
N ILE A 266 24.65 7.27 -7.26
CA ILE A 266 24.08 8.57 -6.92
C ILE A 266 24.82 9.62 -7.75
N THR A 267 24.07 10.44 -8.47
CA THR A 267 24.62 11.57 -9.22
C THR A 267 24.20 12.86 -8.53
N LYS A 268 25.19 13.66 -8.12
CA LYS A 268 24.93 15.01 -7.65
C LYS A 268 24.70 15.91 -8.87
N VAL A 269 23.55 16.55 -8.93
CA VAL A 269 23.26 17.60 -9.91
C VAL A 269 23.72 18.93 -9.31
N ASN A 270 24.59 19.65 -10.04
CA ASN A 270 25.13 20.96 -9.63
C ASN A 270 24.31 22.07 -10.26
#